data_7a0fc52be51547014d23f4527685c7cc
#
_entry.id   7a0fc52be51547014d23f4527685c7cc
#
_cell.length_a   1.000
_cell.length_b   1.000
_cell.length_c   1.000
_cell.angle_alpha   90.00
_cell.angle_beta   90.00
_cell.angle_gamma   90.00
#
_symmetry.space_group_name_H-M   'P 1'
#
loop_
_entity.id
_entity.type
_entity.pdbx_description
1 polymer ?
#
loop_
_entity_poly.entity_id
_entity_poly.type
_entity_poly.pdbx_seq_one_letter_code
_entity_poly.pdbx_strand_id
1 'polypeptide(L)'
;GCGVDCSSYVELLMSHKLGFTGAEMMFSSNNTPDQEYAYARELGATINLDAFEDIDHLERAAGIPEIISCRYNPGGVFELGTDIMDNPGEAKFGMTKEQLFEAFAILKEKGAKTFGIHSFLASNTVTHLYYPELARQLFELAVEIKEKLGISLDFINLSGGIGVNYRPDQEPNDIALIGEGVRQVYEEVLTPASLGQVKIFTELGRFMLAPHGILVTKVTHKKKTYR
;
A
#
# COMPACT_ATOMS: atom_id res chain seq x y z
N GLY A 1 -7.59 0.08 -15.79
CA GLY A 1 -6.54 -0.88 -16.15
C GLY A 1 -5.81 -1.37 -14.92
N CYS A 2 -4.96 -2.36 -15.10
CA CYS A 2 -4.05 -2.81 -14.08
C CYS A 2 -2.71 -2.08 -14.25
N GLY A 3 -2.02 -1.87 -13.12
CA GLY A 3 -0.64 -1.42 -13.07
C GLY A 3 0.21 -2.41 -12.29
N VAL A 4 1.38 -1.96 -11.87
CA VAL A 4 2.33 -2.72 -11.07
C VAL A 4 2.75 -1.94 -9.84
N ASP A 5 2.93 -2.64 -8.71
CA ASP A 5 3.63 -2.12 -7.55
C ASP A 5 5.03 -2.72 -7.49
N CYS A 6 6.03 -1.86 -7.30
CA CYS A 6 7.43 -2.21 -7.28
C CYS A 6 8.05 -1.82 -5.93
N SER A 7 8.79 -2.72 -5.31
CA SER A 7 9.47 -2.50 -4.03
C SER A 7 11.00 -2.46 -4.15
N SER A 8 11.53 -2.55 -5.38
CA SER A 8 12.96 -2.58 -5.64
C SER A 8 13.31 -2.10 -7.05
N TYR A 9 14.60 -1.75 -7.25
CA TYR A 9 15.14 -1.41 -8.56
C TYR A 9 14.88 -2.49 -9.63
N VAL A 10 15.02 -3.76 -9.26
CA VAL A 10 14.83 -4.88 -10.20
C VAL A 10 13.39 -4.95 -10.67
N GLU A 11 12.42 -4.72 -9.78
CA GLU A 11 11.00 -4.73 -10.13
C GLU A 11 10.64 -3.52 -11.02
N LEU A 12 11.19 -2.33 -10.76
CA LEU A 12 11.07 -1.18 -11.66
C LEU A 12 11.62 -1.51 -13.05
N LEU A 13 12.83 -2.10 -13.13
CA LEU A 13 13.47 -2.47 -14.38
C LEU A 13 12.65 -3.51 -15.16
N MET A 14 12.15 -4.54 -14.48
CA MET A 14 11.33 -5.59 -15.09
C MET A 14 10.01 -5.01 -15.61
N SER A 15 9.35 -4.20 -14.82
CA SER A 15 8.08 -3.56 -15.18
C SER A 15 8.24 -2.64 -16.38
N HIS A 16 9.31 -1.83 -16.40
CA HIS A 16 9.63 -0.99 -17.55
C HIS A 16 9.88 -1.81 -18.83
N LYS A 17 10.63 -2.91 -18.71
CA LYS A 17 10.86 -3.83 -19.86
C LYS A 17 9.58 -4.50 -20.35
N LEU A 18 8.58 -4.66 -19.51
CA LEU A 18 7.24 -5.17 -19.90
C LEU A 18 6.34 -4.09 -20.51
N GLY A 19 6.80 -2.84 -20.55
CA GLY A 19 6.10 -1.74 -21.17
C GLY A 19 5.25 -0.87 -20.23
N PHE A 20 5.31 -1.09 -18.91
CA PHE A 20 4.67 -0.20 -17.94
C PHE A 20 5.42 1.14 -17.84
N THR A 21 4.68 2.22 -17.70
CA THR A 21 5.23 3.59 -17.66
C THR A 21 4.40 4.50 -16.77
N GLY A 22 5.04 5.51 -16.18
CA GLY A 22 4.36 6.61 -15.49
C GLY A 22 3.43 6.13 -14.38
N ALA A 23 2.19 6.60 -14.43
CA ALA A 23 1.16 6.32 -13.42
C ALA A 23 0.68 4.85 -13.36
N GLU A 24 1.12 4.01 -14.30
CA GLU A 24 0.87 2.56 -14.23
C GLU A 24 1.81 1.86 -13.24
N MET A 25 2.81 2.56 -12.73
CA MET A 25 3.80 2.05 -11.80
C MET A 25 3.71 2.78 -10.46
N MET A 26 3.55 2.04 -9.38
CA MET A 26 3.76 2.51 -8.02
C MET A 26 5.14 2.02 -7.55
N PHE A 27 5.86 2.85 -6.80
CA PHE A 27 7.12 2.47 -6.18
C PHE A 27 7.02 2.62 -4.66
N SER A 28 6.89 1.50 -3.96
CA SER A 28 6.65 1.40 -2.52
C SER A 28 7.80 0.67 -1.83
N SER A 29 8.95 1.33 -1.68
CA SER A 29 10.12 0.78 -1.00
C SER A 29 10.25 1.37 0.40
N ASN A 30 10.78 0.59 1.35
CA ASN A 30 11.03 1.01 2.74
C ASN A 30 12.52 1.09 3.11
N ASN A 31 13.39 0.94 2.14
CA ASN A 31 14.84 1.10 2.27
C ASN A 31 15.40 1.45 0.91
N THR A 32 15.28 2.72 0.52
CA THR A 32 15.41 3.17 -0.86
C THR A 32 16.72 3.90 -1.09
N PRO A 33 17.70 3.30 -1.80
CA PRO A 33 18.89 4.01 -2.25
C PRO A 33 18.59 5.17 -3.21
N ASP A 34 19.46 6.19 -3.26
CA ASP A 34 19.33 7.36 -4.13
C ASP A 34 19.05 6.99 -5.59
N GLN A 35 19.76 5.99 -6.10
CA GLN A 35 19.63 5.53 -7.49
C GLN A 35 18.24 4.93 -7.81
N GLU A 36 17.57 4.34 -6.83
CA GLU A 36 16.23 3.78 -7.01
C GLU A 36 15.19 4.89 -7.08
N TYR A 37 15.30 5.92 -6.23
CA TYR A 37 14.49 7.13 -6.35
C TYR A 37 14.68 7.83 -7.70
N ALA A 38 15.94 8.01 -8.12
CA ALA A 38 16.25 8.62 -9.40
C ALA A 38 15.63 7.84 -10.57
N TYR A 39 15.74 6.53 -10.55
CA TYR A 39 15.16 5.68 -11.60
C TYR A 39 13.62 5.66 -11.58
N ALA A 40 13.01 5.57 -10.40
CA ALA A 40 11.56 5.67 -10.28
C ALA A 40 11.02 7.00 -10.83
N ARG A 41 11.75 8.10 -10.57
CA ARG A 41 11.44 9.43 -11.10
C ARG A 41 11.60 9.51 -12.63
N GLU A 42 12.68 8.93 -13.17
CA GLU A 42 12.91 8.84 -14.62
C GLU A 42 11.77 8.12 -15.33
N LEU A 43 11.28 7.04 -14.75
CA LEU A 43 10.14 6.27 -15.27
C LEU A 43 8.79 6.98 -15.10
N GLY A 44 8.73 8.05 -14.29
CA GLY A 44 7.48 8.72 -13.95
C GLY A 44 6.58 7.93 -12.99
N ALA A 45 7.13 6.94 -12.28
CA ALA A 45 6.40 6.13 -11.32
C ALA A 45 5.89 6.97 -10.15
N THR A 46 4.73 6.62 -9.60
CA THR A 46 4.21 7.21 -8.38
C THR A 46 5.01 6.69 -7.19
N ILE A 47 5.75 7.57 -6.52
CA ILE A 47 6.55 7.21 -5.34
C ILE A 47 5.67 7.26 -4.09
N ASN A 48 5.75 6.20 -3.28
CA ASN A 48 5.12 6.09 -1.98
C ASN A 48 6.18 6.10 -0.89
N LEU A 49 6.28 7.20 -0.12
CA LEU A 49 7.24 7.35 0.96
C LEU A 49 6.84 6.52 2.17
N ASP A 50 7.78 5.76 2.71
CA ASP A 50 7.56 4.89 3.87
C ASP A 50 7.80 5.63 5.20
N ALA A 51 8.80 6.50 5.25
CA ALA A 51 9.19 7.23 6.43
C ALA A 51 9.23 8.75 6.20
N PHE A 52 9.12 9.51 7.28
CA PHE A 52 9.17 10.98 7.24
C PHE A 52 10.52 11.50 6.71
N GLU A 53 11.60 10.84 7.10
CA GLU A 53 12.96 11.14 6.69
C GLU A 53 13.23 10.92 5.19
N ASP A 54 12.39 10.13 4.54
CA ASP A 54 12.48 9.88 3.09
C ASP A 54 12.20 11.12 2.26
N ILE A 55 11.55 12.15 2.82
CA ILE A 55 11.28 13.43 2.10
C ILE A 55 12.58 14.11 1.69
N ASP A 56 13.47 14.33 2.64
CA ASP A 56 14.77 14.99 2.36
C ASP A 56 15.66 14.09 1.49
N HIS A 57 15.54 12.77 1.66
CA HIS A 57 16.27 11.81 0.87
C HIS A 57 15.82 11.84 -0.60
N LEU A 58 14.51 11.78 -0.86
CA LEU A 58 13.94 11.87 -2.20
C LEU A 58 14.27 13.21 -2.85
N GLU A 59 14.12 14.32 -2.11
CA GLU A 59 14.43 15.65 -2.64
C GLU A 59 15.87 15.75 -3.12
N ARG A 60 16.82 15.28 -2.32
CA ARG A 60 18.24 15.26 -2.65
C ARG A 60 18.56 14.34 -3.83
N ALA A 61 17.98 13.16 -3.87
CA ALA A 61 18.29 12.13 -4.85
C ALA A 61 17.65 12.39 -6.22
N ALA A 62 16.43 12.93 -6.25
CA ALA A 62 15.61 12.95 -7.46
C ALA A 62 14.66 14.16 -7.58
N GLY A 63 14.61 15.02 -6.56
CA GLY A 63 13.60 16.09 -6.45
C GLY A 63 12.20 15.57 -6.14
N ILE A 64 11.37 16.44 -5.57
CA ILE A 64 9.99 16.09 -5.20
C ILE A 64 9.11 16.01 -6.46
N PRO A 65 8.36 14.90 -6.69
CA PRO A 65 7.44 14.78 -7.80
C PRO A 65 6.15 15.57 -7.60
N GLU A 66 5.44 15.86 -8.70
CA GLU A 66 4.10 16.46 -8.61
C GLU A 66 3.07 15.50 -8.00
N ILE A 67 3.24 14.20 -8.21
CA ILE A 67 2.37 13.14 -7.65
C ILE A 67 3.16 12.36 -6.63
N ILE A 68 2.68 12.32 -5.39
CA ILE A 68 3.36 11.65 -4.28
C ILE A 68 2.35 10.92 -3.39
N SER A 69 2.76 9.82 -2.82
CA SER A 69 2.03 9.08 -1.79
C SER A 69 2.86 8.93 -0.53
N CYS A 70 2.20 8.82 0.60
CA CYS A 70 2.84 8.48 1.87
C CYS A 70 2.15 7.28 2.50
N ARG A 71 2.96 6.38 3.10
CA ARG A 71 2.45 5.24 3.84
C ARG A 71 2.07 5.66 5.25
N TYR A 72 0.83 5.38 5.61
CA TYR A 72 0.29 5.61 6.94
C TYR A 72 0.41 4.35 7.81
N ASN A 73 0.82 4.54 9.06
CA ASN A 73 0.78 3.54 10.11
C ASN A 73 -0.17 4.02 11.22
N PRO A 74 -1.30 3.36 11.46
CA PRO A 74 -2.24 3.77 12.51
C PRO A 74 -1.72 3.53 13.93
N GLY A 75 -0.64 2.75 14.11
CA GLY A 75 -0.16 2.32 15.41
C GLY A 75 -1.10 1.30 16.08
N GLY A 76 -0.79 0.95 17.32
CA GLY A 76 -1.63 0.06 18.13
C GLY A 76 -1.71 -1.38 17.62
N VAL A 77 -2.85 -2.02 17.87
CA VAL A 77 -3.18 -3.39 17.47
C VAL A 77 -4.27 -3.35 16.40
N PHE A 78 -4.09 -4.09 15.32
CA PHE A 78 -5.10 -4.29 14.31
C PHE A 78 -5.73 -5.67 14.48
N GLU A 79 -6.94 -5.72 15.06
CA GLU A 79 -7.60 -6.98 15.48
C GLU A 79 -7.89 -7.95 14.33
N LEU A 80 -7.99 -7.46 13.10
CA LEU A 80 -8.20 -8.27 11.89
C LEU A 80 -6.88 -8.66 11.20
N GLY A 81 -5.74 -8.40 11.86
CA GLY A 81 -4.42 -8.81 11.41
C GLY A 81 -4.23 -10.33 11.44
N THR A 82 -3.07 -10.77 11.00
CA THR A 82 -2.65 -12.18 11.03
C THR A 82 -1.27 -12.29 11.66
N ASP A 83 -0.92 -13.49 12.16
CA ASP A 83 0.40 -13.78 12.73
C ASP A 83 1.56 -13.70 11.70
N ILE A 84 1.28 -13.30 10.46
CA ILE A 84 2.29 -13.14 9.40
C ILE A 84 2.98 -11.78 9.47
N MET A 85 2.30 -10.77 10.02
CA MET A 85 2.83 -9.42 10.18
C MET A 85 2.71 -8.99 11.64
N ASP A 86 3.67 -8.16 12.08
CA ASP A 86 3.61 -7.48 13.36
C ASP A 86 2.39 -6.54 13.42
N ASN A 87 1.89 -6.29 14.61
CA ASN A 87 0.87 -5.26 14.80
C ASN A 87 1.39 -3.89 14.36
N PRO A 88 0.53 -2.98 13.88
CA PRO A 88 0.96 -1.65 13.42
C PRO A 88 1.84 -0.90 14.43
N GLY A 89 1.58 -1.03 15.74
CA GLY A 89 2.38 -0.39 16.78
C GLY A 89 3.79 -0.96 16.94
N GLU A 90 4.07 -2.14 16.40
CA GLU A 90 5.36 -2.83 16.42
C GLU A 90 6.01 -2.90 15.04
N ALA A 91 5.23 -2.63 13.99
CA ALA A 91 5.69 -2.69 12.61
C ALA A 91 6.61 -1.51 12.27
N LYS A 92 7.61 -1.79 11.43
CA LYS A 92 8.59 -0.80 10.96
C LYS A 92 8.09 0.09 9.82
N PHE A 93 6.88 -0.13 9.33
CA PHE A 93 6.38 0.49 8.11
C PHE A 93 5.49 1.69 8.41
N GLY A 94 5.66 2.74 7.62
CA GLY A 94 4.73 3.86 7.56
C GLY A 94 4.96 4.95 8.62
N MET A 95 4.39 6.10 8.36
CA MET A 95 4.42 7.31 9.20
C MET A 95 3.29 7.28 10.22
N THR A 96 3.53 7.81 11.41
CA THR A 96 2.44 8.13 12.36
C THR A 96 1.50 9.18 11.76
N LYS A 97 0.35 9.38 12.39
CA LYS A 97 -0.61 10.39 11.94
C LYS A 97 0.00 11.80 11.92
N GLU A 98 0.72 12.16 12.96
CA GLU A 98 1.39 13.45 13.10
C GLU A 98 2.44 13.65 12.01
N GLN A 99 3.30 12.65 11.80
CA GLN A 99 4.30 12.66 10.74
C GLN A 99 3.69 12.77 9.35
N LEU A 100 2.58 12.07 9.09
CA LEU A 100 1.88 12.12 7.80
C LEU A 100 1.33 13.51 7.49
N PHE A 101 0.71 14.17 8.49
CA PHE A 101 0.22 15.54 8.32
C PHE A 101 1.34 16.54 8.06
N GLU A 102 2.43 16.45 8.81
CA GLU A 102 3.62 17.27 8.61
C GLU A 102 4.26 17.00 7.24
N ALA A 103 4.39 15.73 6.85
CA ALA A 103 4.90 15.31 5.55
C ALA A 103 4.10 15.94 4.40
N PHE A 104 2.78 15.89 4.45
CA PHE A 104 1.94 16.46 3.41
C PHE A 104 2.04 17.99 3.33
N ALA A 105 2.17 18.68 4.45
CA ALA A 105 2.40 20.11 4.47
C ALA A 105 3.74 20.47 3.79
N ILE A 106 4.81 19.78 4.17
CA ILE A 106 6.17 19.99 3.59
C ILE A 106 6.17 19.65 2.10
N LEU A 107 5.62 18.52 1.70
CA LEU A 107 5.58 18.09 0.30
C LEU A 107 4.80 19.08 -0.58
N LYS A 108 3.70 19.63 -0.07
CA LYS A 108 2.93 20.69 -0.73
C LYS A 108 3.75 21.95 -0.94
N GLU A 109 4.48 22.39 0.08
CA GLU A 109 5.40 23.54 -0.01
C GLU A 109 6.54 23.30 -1.00
N LYS A 110 7.03 22.05 -1.09
CA LYS A 110 8.08 21.63 -2.03
C LYS A 110 7.55 21.39 -3.46
N GLY A 111 6.27 21.61 -3.72
CA GLY A 111 5.68 21.62 -5.07
C GLY A 111 4.90 20.38 -5.48
N ALA A 112 4.65 19.45 -4.58
CA ALA A 112 3.70 18.35 -4.84
C ALA A 112 2.28 18.92 -5.00
N LYS A 113 1.52 18.37 -5.97
CA LYS A 113 0.18 18.84 -6.33
C LYS A 113 -0.89 17.78 -6.14
N THR A 114 -0.52 16.54 -6.33
CA THR A 114 -1.41 15.37 -6.29
C THR A 114 -0.93 14.41 -5.22
N PHE A 115 -1.82 14.05 -4.31
CA PHE A 115 -1.50 13.31 -3.11
C PHE A 115 -2.27 12.00 -3.04
N GLY A 116 -1.60 10.95 -2.58
CA GLY A 116 -2.20 9.69 -2.20
C GLY A 116 -1.80 9.24 -0.80
N ILE A 117 -2.56 8.31 -0.24
CA ILE A 117 -2.17 7.59 0.96
C ILE A 117 -2.18 6.08 0.70
N HIS A 118 -1.35 5.39 1.44
CA HIS A 118 -1.20 3.94 1.40
C HIS A 118 -1.14 3.42 2.84
N SER A 119 -1.62 2.20 3.08
CA SER A 119 -1.39 1.51 4.34
C SER A 119 -1.36 0.01 4.14
N PHE A 120 -0.42 -0.67 4.80
CA PHE A 120 -0.23 -2.11 4.71
C PHE A 120 -0.23 -2.71 6.12
N LEU A 121 -1.35 -3.30 6.54
CA LEU A 121 -1.58 -3.72 7.93
C LEU A 121 -1.65 -5.23 8.11
N ALA A 122 -1.83 -6.01 7.05
CA ALA A 122 -1.95 -7.45 7.16
C ALA A 122 -1.54 -8.18 5.88
N SER A 123 -1.26 -9.48 6.02
CA SER A 123 -0.95 -10.37 4.90
C SER A 123 -1.70 -11.69 5.06
N ASN A 124 -2.26 -12.19 3.95
CA ASN A 124 -3.00 -13.46 3.87
C ASN A 124 -4.21 -13.52 4.82
N THR A 125 -4.99 -12.46 4.91
CA THR A 125 -6.25 -12.48 5.65
C THR A 125 -7.30 -13.30 4.90
N VAL A 126 -8.03 -14.12 5.63
CA VAL A 126 -9.12 -14.97 5.09
C VAL A 126 -10.48 -14.54 5.65
N THR A 127 -10.70 -13.23 5.70
CA THR A 127 -11.95 -12.63 6.14
C THR A 127 -12.37 -11.48 5.23
N HIS A 128 -13.68 -11.37 4.99
CA HIS A 128 -14.24 -10.28 4.21
C HIS A 128 -14.28 -8.93 4.96
N LEU A 129 -13.94 -8.90 6.25
CA LEU A 129 -14.01 -7.70 7.09
C LEU A 129 -12.74 -6.83 7.03
N TYR A 130 -11.59 -7.40 6.68
CA TYR A 130 -10.30 -6.71 6.69
C TYR A 130 -10.29 -5.44 5.83
N TYR A 131 -10.66 -5.57 4.56
CA TYR A 131 -10.60 -4.43 3.63
C TYR A 131 -11.61 -3.34 3.94
N PRO A 132 -12.89 -3.63 4.26
CA PRO A 132 -13.81 -2.59 4.70
C PRO A 132 -13.34 -1.82 5.94
N GLU A 133 -12.73 -2.51 6.92
CA GLU A 133 -12.18 -1.86 8.11
C GLU A 133 -10.98 -0.97 7.79
N LEU A 134 -10.03 -1.48 7.01
CA LEU A 134 -8.89 -0.69 6.53
C LEU A 134 -9.37 0.53 5.70
N ALA A 135 -10.34 0.32 4.83
CA ALA A 135 -10.93 1.39 4.03
C ALA A 135 -11.54 2.47 4.93
N ARG A 136 -12.29 2.10 5.96
CA ARG A 136 -12.88 3.06 6.90
C ARG A 136 -11.81 3.94 7.55
N GLN A 137 -10.75 3.35 8.06
CA GLN A 137 -9.66 4.09 8.70
C GLN A 137 -8.99 5.07 7.73
N LEU A 138 -8.70 4.63 6.49
CA LEU A 138 -8.06 5.50 5.50
C LEU A 138 -9.00 6.56 4.93
N PHE A 139 -10.29 6.27 4.80
CA PHE A 139 -11.27 7.24 4.31
C PHE A 139 -11.55 8.32 5.34
N GLU A 140 -11.67 7.98 6.61
CA GLU A 140 -11.79 8.96 7.71
C GLU A 140 -10.53 9.84 7.81
N LEU A 141 -9.34 9.23 7.64
CA LEU A 141 -8.08 9.98 7.58
C LEU A 141 -8.04 10.93 6.37
N ALA A 142 -8.56 10.53 5.22
CA ALA A 142 -8.63 11.39 4.02
C ALA A 142 -9.54 12.60 4.24
N VAL A 143 -10.66 12.42 4.94
CA VAL A 143 -11.54 13.53 5.35
C VAL A 143 -10.79 14.50 6.27
N GLU A 144 -10.09 13.98 7.27
CA GLU A 144 -9.33 14.81 8.22
C GLU A 144 -8.18 15.57 7.54
N ILE A 145 -7.48 14.94 6.58
CA ILE A 145 -6.45 15.60 5.77
C ILE A 145 -7.03 16.78 4.98
N LYS A 146 -8.20 16.57 4.36
CA LYS A 146 -8.89 17.65 3.64
C LYS A 146 -9.30 18.80 4.56
N GLU A 147 -9.84 18.49 5.72
CA GLU A 147 -10.29 19.51 6.68
C GLU A 147 -9.13 20.34 7.26
N LYS A 148 -8.03 19.67 7.63
CA LYS A 148 -6.91 20.32 8.32
C LYS A 148 -5.90 20.97 7.38
N LEU A 149 -5.62 20.34 6.21
CA LEU A 149 -4.57 20.79 5.29
C LEU A 149 -5.11 21.39 3.98
N GLY A 150 -6.44 21.28 3.74
CA GLY A 150 -7.02 21.66 2.45
C GLY A 150 -6.47 20.84 1.29
N ILE A 151 -6.04 19.58 1.55
CA ILE A 151 -5.55 18.64 0.54
C ILE A 151 -6.63 17.62 0.28
N SER A 152 -7.14 17.57 -0.95
CA SER A 152 -7.98 16.47 -1.41
C SER A 152 -7.10 15.39 -2.02
N LEU A 153 -7.19 14.17 -1.50
CA LEU A 153 -6.43 13.05 -2.05
C LEU A 153 -6.99 12.66 -3.43
N ASP A 154 -6.11 12.30 -4.34
CA ASP A 154 -6.46 11.78 -5.67
C ASP A 154 -6.71 10.26 -5.62
N PHE A 155 -5.98 9.56 -4.77
CA PHE A 155 -6.15 8.12 -4.57
C PHE A 155 -5.86 7.67 -3.14
N ILE A 156 -6.44 6.53 -2.79
CA ILE A 156 -6.18 5.79 -1.56
C ILE A 156 -5.82 4.36 -1.96
N ASN A 157 -4.64 3.91 -1.56
CA ASN A 157 -4.15 2.56 -1.82
C ASN A 157 -4.36 1.69 -0.58
N LEU A 158 -5.26 0.72 -0.69
CA LEU A 158 -5.56 -0.26 0.36
C LEU A 158 -4.53 -1.38 0.42
N SER A 159 -3.48 -1.31 -0.41
CA SER A 159 -2.42 -2.31 -0.51
C SER A 159 -2.93 -3.73 -0.80
N GLY A 160 -2.22 -4.73 -0.29
CA GLY A 160 -2.55 -6.15 -0.38
C GLY A 160 -3.23 -6.70 0.87
N GLY A 161 -3.00 -7.95 1.14
CA GLY A 161 -3.45 -8.63 2.35
C GLY A 161 -4.55 -9.65 2.16
N ILE A 162 -5.34 -9.58 1.09
CA ILE A 162 -6.36 -10.61 0.79
C ILE A 162 -5.65 -11.93 0.53
N GLY A 163 -5.97 -12.93 1.34
CA GLY A 163 -5.36 -14.24 1.34
C GLY A 163 -6.01 -15.23 0.40
N VAL A 164 -5.36 -16.38 0.29
CA VAL A 164 -5.86 -17.57 -0.42
C VAL A 164 -5.85 -18.76 0.51
N ASN A 165 -6.65 -19.75 0.19
CA ASN A 165 -6.68 -21.02 0.90
C ASN A 165 -5.47 -21.86 0.52
N TYR A 166 -4.76 -22.34 1.54
CA TYR A 166 -3.67 -23.32 1.38
C TYR A 166 -4.11 -24.75 1.72
N ARG A 167 -5.32 -24.92 2.26
CA ARG A 167 -5.91 -26.20 2.61
C ARG A 167 -7.35 -26.30 2.08
N PRO A 168 -7.79 -27.51 1.68
CA PRO A 168 -9.11 -27.71 1.11
C PRO A 168 -10.28 -27.45 2.08
N ASP A 169 -10.00 -27.44 3.39
CA ASP A 169 -11.00 -27.22 4.45
C ASP A 169 -11.20 -25.73 4.81
N GLN A 170 -10.48 -24.82 4.18
CA GLN A 170 -10.62 -23.39 4.39
C GLN A 170 -11.70 -22.80 3.46
N GLU A 171 -12.52 -21.90 4.00
CA GLU A 171 -13.46 -21.12 3.18
C GLU A 171 -12.73 -20.07 2.34
N PRO A 172 -13.02 -19.95 1.04
CA PRO A 172 -12.37 -18.98 0.19
C PRO A 172 -12.86 -17.56 0.48
N ASN A 173 -12.01 -16.58 0.25
CA ASN A 173 -12.43 -15.18 0.24
C ASN A 173 -13.37 -14.89 -0.93
N ASP A 174 -14.50 -14.26 -0.63
CA ASP A 174 -15.41 -13.70 -1.63
C ASP A 174 -15.00 -12.25 -1.94
N ILE A 175 -14.34 -12.08 -3.08
CA ILE A 175 -13.86 -10.75 -3.52
C ILE A 175 -15.00 -9.78 -3.84
N ALA A 176 -16.16 -10.26 -4.25
CA ALA A 176 -17.33 -9.44 -4.52
C ALA A 176 -17.91 -8.89 -3.21
N LEU A 177 -18.00 -9.74 -2.19
CA LEU A 177 -18.43 -9.32 -0.86
C LEU A 177 -17.47 -8.33 -0.23
N ILE A 178 -16.15 -8.53 -0.37
CA ILE A 178 -15.12 -7.59 0.06
C ILE A 178 -15.29 -6.25 -0.65
N GLY A 179 -15.43 -6.26 -1.97
CA GLY A 179 -15.62 -5.04 -2.77
C GLY A 179 -16.90 -4.29 -2.40
N GLU A 180 -17.99 -5.01 -2.14
CA GLU A 180 -19.24 -4.41 -1.68
C GLU A 180 -19.08 -3.72 -0.32
N GLY A 181 -18.37 -4.36 0.63
CA GLY A 181 -18.08 -3.75 1.92
C GLY A 181 -17.24 -2.46 1.79
N VAL A 182 -16.22 -2.45 0.94
CA VAL A 182 -15.44 -1.23 0.66
C VAL A 182 -16.31 -0.14 0.01
N ARG A 183 -17.18 -0.52 -0.94
CA ARG A 183 -18.10 0.42 -1.60
C ARG A 183 -19.05 1.09 -0.59
N GLN A 184 -19.61 0.32 0.34
CA GLN A 184 -20.48 0.86 1.39
C GLN A 184 -19.74 1.88 2.24
N VAL A 185 -18.53 1.59 2.70
CA VAL A 185 -17.70 2.52 3.46
C VAL A 185 -17.36 3.78 2.65
N TYR A 186 -17.09 3.64 1.36
CA TYR A 186 -16.85 4.76 0.46
C TYR A 186 -18.05 5.71 0.40
N GLU A 187 -19.24 5.16 0.23
CA GLU A 187 -20.47 5.92 0.18
C GLU A 187 -20.82 6.58 1.53
N GLU A 188 -20.51 5.92 2.62
CA GLU A 188 -20.74 6.44 3.97
C GLU A 188 -19.79 7.57 4.36
N VAL A 189 -18.51 7.50 3.98
CA VAL A 189 -17.45 8.38 4.49
C VAL A 189 -17.03 9.43 3.46
N LEU A 190 -16.63 9.02 2.26
CA LEU A 190 -16.05 9.93 1.27
C LEU A 190 -17.09 10.74 0.52
N THR A 191 -18.22 10.16 0.18
CA THR A 191 -19.25 10.84 -0.58
C THR A 191 -19.83 12.06 0.16
N PRO A 192 -20.23 11.98 1.43
CA PRO A 192 -20.70 13.13 2.19
C PRO A 192 -19.64 14.22 2.39
N ALA A 193 -18.37 13.83 2.47
CA ALA A 193 -17.24 14.74 2.61
C ALA A 193 -16.83 15.43 1.28
N SER A 194 -17.59 15.24 0.20
CA SER A 194 -17.23 15.71 -1.15
C SER A 194 -15.87 15.20 -1.62
N LEU A 195 -15.57 13.94 -1.32
CA LEU A 195 -14.41 13.17 -1.77
C LEU A 195 -14.80 12.00 -2.66
N GLY A 196 -16.00 12.00 -3.23
CA GLY A 196 -16.54 10.94 -4.08
C GLY A 196 -15.85 10.77 -5.45
N GLN A 197 -14.68 11.35 -5.65
CA GLN A 197 -13.83 11.20 -6.86
C GLN A 197 -12.50 10.53 -6.55
N VAL A 198 -12.21 10.21 -5.29
CA VAL A 198 -10.98 9.56 -4.86
C VAL A 198 -10.91 8.15 -5.46
N LYS A 199 -9.80 7.84 -6.12
CA LYS A 199 -9.57 6.52 -6.70
C LYS A 199 -9.11 5.54 -5.62
N ILE A 200 -9.56 4.29 -5.73
CA ILE A 200 -9.14 3.21 -4.83
C ILE A 200 -8.18 2.29 -5.59
N PHE A 201 -7.00 2.09 -5.03
CA PHE A 201 -5.99 1.14 -5.52
C PHE A 201 -5.86 -0.04 -4.58
N THR A 202 -5.47 -1.19 -5.15
CA THR A 202 -5.21 -2.44 -4.41
C THR A 202 -4.01 -3.16 -5.01
N GLU A 203 -3.30 -3.92 -4.16
CA GLU A 203 -2.07 -4.67 -4.51
C GLU A 203 -2.26 -6.16 -4.23
N LEU A 204 -3.16 -6.81 -4.95
CA LEU A 204 -3.65 -8.16 -4.65
C LEU A 204 -2.75 -9.29 -5.19
N GLY A 205 -1.43 -9.15 -5.11
CA GLY A 205 -0.47 -10.10 -5.69
C GLY A 205 -0.73 -11.57 -5.31
N ARG A 206 -0.83 -11.86 -4.02
CA ARG A 206 -1.10 -13.23 -3.54
C ARG A 206 -2.44 -13.75 -4.04
N PHE A 207 -3.51 -12.97 -3.91
CA PHE A 207 -4.85 -13.37 -4.33
C PHE A 207 -4.90 -13.69 -5.82
N MET A 208 -4.24 -12.89 -6.64
CA MET A 208 -4.22 -13.04 -8.10
C MET A 208 -3.32 -14.17 -8.59
N LEU A 209 -2.18 -14.42 -7.94
CA LEU A 209 -1.14 -15.28 -8.49
C LEU A 209 -0.99 -16.64 -7.78
N ALA A 210 -1.19 -16.70 -6.46
CA ALA A 210 -0.93 -17.92 -5.71
C ALA A 210 -1.79 -19.13 -6.13
N PRO A 211 -3.07 -18.99 -6.54
CA PRO A 211 -3.87 -20.11 -7.02
C PRO A 211 -3.34 -20.76 -8.31
N HIS A 212 -2.46 -20.08 -9.03
CA HIS A 212 -1.95 -20.51 -10.34
C HIS A 212 -0.51 -21.03 -10.29
N GLY A 213 0.09 -21.14 -9.09
CA GLY A 213 1.45 -21.59 -8.88
C GLY A 213 1.52 -22.81 -7.95
N ILE A 214 2.51 -23.67 -8.18
CA ILE A 214 2.85 -24.78 -7.28
C ILE A 214 4.35 -24.78 -6.98
N LEU A 215 4.71 -25.11 -5.75
CA LEU A 215 6.10 -25.35 -5.37
C LEU A 215 6.37 -26.85 -5.47
N VAL A 216 7.30 -27.23 -6.39
CA VAL A 216 7.76 -28.61 -6.51
C VAL A 216 9.10 -28.75 -5.80
N THR A 217 9.19 -29.68 -4.86
CA THR A 217 10.42 -29.93 -4.11
C THR A 217 10.63 -31.43 -3.87
N LYS A 218 11.85 -31.81 -3.56
CA LYS A 218 12.24 -33.17 -3.22
C LYS A 218 12.95 -33.17 -1.87
N VAL A 219 12.56 -34.10 -0.99
CA VAL A 219 13.28 -34.35 0.26
C VAL A 219 14.62 -35.00 -0.08
N THR A 220 15.72 -34.29 0.16
CA THR A 220 17.07 -34.80 -0.09
C THR A 220 17.67 -35.50 1.12
N HIS A 221 17.31 -35.05 2.33
CA HIS A 221 17.84 -35.61 3.58
C HIS A 221 16.76 -35.67 4.65
N LYS A 222 16.85 -36.70 5.50
CA LYS A 222 16.08 -36.81 6.73
C LYS A 222 17.04 -36.89 7.92
N LYS A 223 16.85 -36.02 8.89
CA LYS A 223 17.63 -36.00 10.13
C LYS A 223 16.68 -36.35 11.29
N LYS A 224 17.13 -37.23 12.16
CA LYS A 224 16.47 -37.51 13.43
C LYS A 224 17.09 -36.64 14.52
N THR A 225 16.28 -35.92 15.27
CA THR A 225 16.68 -35.08 16.41
C THR A 225 15.90 -35.48 17.65
N TYR A 226 16.09 -34.77 18.77
CA TYR A 226 15.31 -34.99 19.98
C TYR A 226 13.86 -34.45 19.93
N ARG A 227 13.48 -33.77 18.83
CA ARG A 227 12.12 -33.29 18.55
C ARG A 227 11.55 -34.07 17.38
#